data_204c463e846739e63fced3872473398c
#
_entry.id   204c463e846739e63fced3872473398c
#
_cell.length_a   1.000
_cell.length_b   1.000
_cell.length_c   1.000
_cell.angle_alpha   90.00
_cell.angle_beta   90.00
_cell.angle_gamma   90.00
#
_symmetry.space_group_name_H-M   'P 1'
#
loop_
_entity.id
_entity.type
_entity.pdbx_description
1 polymer ?
#
loop_
_entity_poly.entity_id
_entity_poly.type
_entity_poly.pdbx_seq_one_letter_code
_entity_poly.pdbx_strand_id
1 'polypeptide(L)'
;MKTLALRVLKSCGTFALARGMSANGGRILAYHNFSDHGETRPNEVNISAARAQLEYLRRHFRVVPLSRLVEQLASGAPLEPYSVALTVDDGRHNVYDLFFPLLKEFEMPATFFVVSSFIRRDDWVWTDKVLWLSEQSRALGALAPDRIAGFFKTLNHMRPEARNAHIESTAQRLGIPIPKEPPPKYAPCSWNELREMANSGLVEIGSHTVTHPILASVTDAEAWQELTTSRAQIEEGLGRKVKSFCFPNGKPSDYRPHHMRLIKDAGYSCAMVTRFGMAFSGSDVYELPRMGVSAATDILSFSKYLDGVEYYQHNLRRSFRRNSTIENPHYWEEAIPVVE
;
A
#
# COMPACT_ATOMS: atom_id res chain seq x y z
N MET A 1 -6.97 13.39 24.97
CA MET A 1 -8.35 12.93 25.21
C MET A 1 -8.77 11.78 24.26
N LYS A 2 -8.55 11.84 22.93
CA LYS A 2 -8.94 10.77 21.98
C LYS A 2 -8.34 9.39 22.32
N THR A 3 -7.03 9.33 22.64
CA THR A 3 -6.32 8.07 22.96
C THR A 3 -6.84 7.41 24.25
N LEU A 4 -7.15 8.19 25.29
CA LEU A 4 -7.72 7.66 26.54
C LEU A 4 -9.10 7.05 26.31
N ALA A 5 -9.96 7.74 25.57
CA ALA A 5 -11.29 7.23 25.21
C ALA A 5 -11.20 5.91 24.43
N LEU A 6 -10.26 5.80 23.48
CA LEU A 6 -10.04 4.55 22.73
C LEU A 6 -9.55 3.40 23.63
N ARG A 7 -8.67 3.68 24.59
CA ARG A 7 -8.22 2.67 25.57
C ARG A 7 -9.39 2.17 26.43
N VAL A 8 -10.25 3.07 26.91
CA VAL A 8 -11.46 2.71 27.67
C VAL A 8 -12.39 1.87 26.81
N LEU A 9 -12.69 2.26 25.58
CA LEU A 9 -13.53 1.45 24.66
C LEU A 9 -12.94 0.06 24.42
N LYS A 10 -11.63 -0.05 24.28
CA LYS A 10 -10.96 -1.35 24.09
C LYS A 10 -11.09 -2.22 25.35
N SER A 11 -10.87 -1.67 26.54
CA SER A 11 -10.99 -2.39 27.82
C SER A 11 -12.43 -2.80 28.16
N CYS A 12 -13.43 -2.05 27.68
CA CYS A 12 -14.86 -2.39 27.81
C CYS A 12 -15.33 -3.44 26.78
N GLY A 13 -14.42 -4.04 25.98
CA GLY A 13 -14.77 -5.08 25.03
C GLY A 13 -15.37 -4.62 23.70
N THR A 14 -15.52 -3.31 23.47
CA THR A 14 -16.11 -2.74 22.25
C THR A 14 -15.36 -3.20 20.98
N PHE A 15 -14.03 -3.32 21.05
CA PHE A 15 -13.21 -3.78 19.94
C PHE A 15 -13.48 -5.24 19.61
N ALA A 16 -13.59 -6.10 20.63
CA ALA A 16 -13.92 -7.52 20.45
C ALA A 16 -15.33 -7.72 19.86
N LEU A 17 -16.30 -6.90 20.31
CA LEU A 17 -17.66 -6.92 19.76
C LEU A 17 -17.64 -6.51 18.28
N ALA A 18 -16.99 -5.40 17.93
CA ALA A 18 -16.88 -4.93 16.55
C ALA A 18 -16.19 -5.96 15.64
N ARG A 19 -15.12 -6.63 16.14
CA ARG A 19 -14.46 -7.74 15.45
C ARG A 19 -15.40 -8.90 15.19
N GLY A 20 -16.20 -9.30 16.18
CA GLY A 20 -17.21 -10.36 16.04
C GLY A 20 -18.26 -10.01 14.98
N MET A 21 -18.77 -8.78 14.99
CA MET A 21 -19.75 -8.29 14.00
C MET A 21 -19.17 -8.24 12.57
N SER A 22 -17.88 -8.02 12.41
CA SER A 22 -17.16 -7.97 11.13
C SER A 22 -16.36 -9.24 10.81
N ALA A 23 -16.66 -10.36 11.46
CA ALA A 23 -15.92 -11.62 11.31
C ALA A 23 -15.79 -12.09 9.85
N ASN A 24 -16.86 -11.94 9.07
CA ASN A 24 -16.93 -12.36 7.68
C ASN A 24 -16.39 -11.31 6.67
N GLY A 25 -15.81 -10.21 7.14
CA GLY A 25 -15.15 -9.23 6.31
C GLY A 25 -13.66 -9.56 6.13
N GLY A 26 -13.22 -9.74 4.89
CA GLY A 26 -11.79 -9.88 4.56
C GLY A 26 -11.08 -8.54 4.68
N ARG A 27 -9.95 -8.53 5.37
CA ARG A 27 -9.10 -7.33 5.56
C ARG A 27 -7.86 -7.49 4.74
N ILE A 28 -7.44 -6.43 4.05
CA ILE A 28 -6.18 -6.41 3.30
C ILE A 28 -5.36 -5.25 3.82
N LEU A 29 -4.21 -5.54 4.41
CA LEU A 29 -3.30 -4.52 4.95
C LEU A 29 -2.29 -4.10 3.90
N ALA A 30 -2.02 -2.80 3.79
CA ALA A 30 -1.05 -2.23 2.88
C ALA A 30 0.12 -1.61 3.66
N TYR A 31 1.28 -2.22 3.56
CA TYR A 31 2.58 -1.73 4.01
C TYR A 31 3.39 -1.23 2.82
N HIS A 32 4.46 -0.47 3.08
CA HIS A 32 5.40 -0.04 2.03
C HIS A 32 6.85 -0.26 2.46
N ASN A 33 7.24 0.28 3.60
CA ASN A 33 8.62 0.28 4.07
C ASN A 33 8.72 -0.10 5.53
N PHE A 34 9.91 -0.59 5.90
CA PHE A 34 10.26 -0.89 7.27
C PHE A 34 11.59 -0.23 7.66
N SER A 35 11.75 0.06 8.96
CA SER A 35 13.00 0.56 9.52
C SER A 35 13.30 -0.10 10.85
N ASP A 36 14.58 -0.21 11.16
CA ASP A 36 15.10 -0.63 12.47
C ASP A 36 15.60 0.57 13.31
N HIS A 37 15.50 1.79 12.75
CA HIS A 37 15.93 3.03 13.36
C HIS A 37 14.77 3.79 14.04
N GLY A 38 15.11 4.70 14.97
CA GLY A 38 14.12 5.44 15.77
C GLY A 38 13.27 6.46 15.01
N GLU A 39 13.80 7.06 13.93
CA GLU A 39 13.08 8.00 13.09
C GLU A 39 12.49 7.28 11.87
N THR A 40 11.16 7.31 11.74
CA THR A 40 10.43 6.69 10.64
C THR A 40 9.87 7.76 9.70
N ARG A 41 9.93 7.49 8.40
CA ARG A 41 9.21 8.29 7.38
C ARG A 41 7.71 7.98 7.41
N PRO A 42 6.86 8.82 6.85
CA PRO A 42 5.40 8.62 6.90
C PRO A 42 4.92 7.23 6.46
N ASN A 43 5.50 6.67 5.41
CA ASN A 43 5.15 5.34 4.88
C ASN A 43 6.04 4.20 5.39
N GLU A 44 6.74 4.42 6.49
CA GLU A 44 7.68 3.48 7.07
C GLU A 44 7.16 2.97 8.41
N VAL A 45 7.26 1.68 8.67
CA VAL A 45 6.86 1.05 9.93
C VAL A 45 8.11 0.57 10.66
N ASN A 46 8.29 1.01 11.89
CA ASN A 46 9.39 0.49 12.72
C ASN A 46 9.21 -1.02 12.91
N ILE A 47 10.29 -1.79 12.80
CA ILE A 47 10.24 -3.25 12.85
C ILE A 47 9.70 -3.80 14.18
N SER A 48 9.92 -3.09 15.29
CA SER A 48 9.35 -3.45 16.59
C SER A 48 7.83 -3.23 16.61
N ALA A 49 7.34 -2.19 15.94
CA ALA A 49 5.90 -1.96 15.78
C ALA A 49 5.28 -3.02 14.85
N ALA A 50 5.97 -3.37 13.75
CA ALA A 50 5.55 -4.46 12.86
C ALA A 50 5.43 -5.79 13.63
N ARG A 51 6.42 -6.13 14.46
CA ARG A 51 6.36 -7.31 15.33
C ARG A 51 5.13 -7.31 16.24
N ALA A 52 4.85 -6.20 16.92
CA ALA A 52 3.67 -6.07 17.78
C ALA A 52 2.35 -6.20 17.00
N GLN A 53 2.33 -5.72 15.76
CA GLN A 53 1.19 -5.87 14.84
C GLN A 53 1.00 -7.34 14.43
N LEU A 54 2.07 -8.06 14.08
CA LEU A 54 1.99 -9.50 13.75
C LEU A 54 1.58 -10.33 14.97
N GLU A 55 2.06 -10.02 16.18
CA GLU A 55 1.60 -10.65 17.42
C GLU A 55 0.09 -10.44 17.64
N TYR A 56 -0.42 -9.22 17.38
CA TYR A 56 -1.83 -8.93 17.46
C TYR A 56 -2.65 -9.76 16.45
N LEU A 57 -2.17 -9.84 15.21
CA LEU A 57 -2.78 -10.66 14.16
C LEU A 57 -2.83 -12.13 14.57
N ARG A 58 -1.72 -12.70 15.03
CA ARG A 58 -1.65 -14.10 15.49
C ARG A 58 -2.67 -14.44 16.58
N ARG A 59 -2.95 -13.49 17.47
CA ARG A 59 -3.88 -13.69 18.60
C ARG A 59 -5.35 -13.55 18.21
N HIS A 60 -5.68 -12.77 17.18
CA HIS A 60 -7.05 -12.34 16.96
C HIS A 60 -7.57 -12.59 15.55
N PHE A 61 -6.71 -12.90 14.60
CA PHE A 61 -7.03 -13.02 13.18
C PHE A 61 -6.38 -14.25 12.57
N ARG A 62 -6.85 -14.60 11.38
CA ARG A 62 -6.26 -15.62 10.52
C ARG A 62 -5.57 -14.93 9.35
N VAL A 63 -4.25 -14.91 9.36
CA VAL A 63 -3.49 -14.40 8.20
C VAL A 63 -3.49 -15.46 7.12
N VAL A 64 -3.98 -15.10 5.93
CA VAL A 64 -4.13 -15.99 4.78
C VAL A 64 -3.41 -15.40 3.56
N PRO A 65 -2.97 -16.23 2.58
CA PRO A 65 -2.51 -15.74 1.30
C PRO A 65 -3.58 -14.88 0.63
N LEU A 66 -3.17 -13.81 -0.07
CA LEU A 66 -4.10 -12.96 -0.81
C LEU A 66 -4.84 -13.77 -1.88
N SER A 67 -4.14 -14.68 -2.56
CA SER A 67 -4.74 -15.57 -3.55
C SER A 67 -5.91 -16.37 -2.99
N ARG A 68 -5.79 -16.92 -1.77
CA ARG A 68 -6.87 -17.67 -1.10
C ARG A 68 -8.07 -16.77 -0.80
N LEU A 69 -7.84 -15.58 -0.28
CA LEU A 69 -8.92 -14.61 -0.02
C LEU A 69 -9.64 -14.23 -1.32
N VAL A 70 -8.90 -13.98 -2.40
CA VAL A 70 -9.45 -13.67 -3.73
C VAL A 70 -10.23 -14.84 -4.31
N GLU A 71 -9.74 -16.07 -4.21
CA GLU A 71 -10.45 -17.28 -4.67
C GLU A 71 -11.79 -17.45 -3.97
N GLN A 72 -11.86 -17.24 -2.66
CA GLN A 72 -13.12 -17.27 -1.90
C GLN A 72 -14.09 -16.17 -2.36
N LEU A 73 -13.61 -14.94 -2.54
CA LEU A 73 -14.43 -13.83 -3.05
C LEU A 73 -14.97 -14.12 -4.46
N ALA A 74 -14.11 -14.60 -5.36
CA ALA A 74 -14.46 -14.89 -6.76
C ALA A 74 -15.46 -16.05 -6.89
N SER A 75 -15.40 -17.05 -6.01
CA SER A 75 -16.34 -18.18 -5.99
C SER A 75 -17.68 -17.85 -5.34
N GLY A 76 -17.82 -16.67 -4.71
CA GLY A 76 -18.99 -16.32 -3.92
C GLY A 76 -19.10 -17.08 -2.59
N ALA A 77 -18.10 -17.90 -2.25
CA ALA A 77 -18.06 -18.63 -0.98
C ALA A 77 -17.93 -17.65 0.21
N PRO A 78 -18.46 -17.98 1.39
CA PRO A 78 -18.20 -17.21 2.59
C PRO A 78 -16.70 -17.16 2.88
N LEU A 79 -16.20 -15.98 3.24
CA LEU A 79 -14.82 -15.84 3.71
C LEU A 79 -14.63 -16.59 5.03
N GLU A 80 -13.45 -17.16 5.20
CA GLU A 80 -13.07 -17.68 6.51
C GLU A 80 -13.14 -16.54 7.53
N PRO A 81 -13.78 -16.75 8.70
CA PRO A 81 -13.92 -15.71 9.71
C PRO A 81 -12.55 -15.15 10.13
N TYR A 82 -12.52 -13.84 10.31
CA TYR A 82 -11.31 -13.09 10.75
C TYR A 82 -10.14 -13.14 9.77
N SER A 83 -10.38 -13.37 8.46
CA SER A 83 -9.32 -13.41 7.45
C SER A 83 -8.66 -12.04 7.26
N VAL A 84 -7.31 -12.05 7.21
CA VAL A 84 -6.46 -10.90 6.91
C VAL A 84 -5.42 -11.32 5.87
N ALA A 85 -5.26 -10.54 4.80
CA ALA A 85 -4.13 -10.65 3.89
C ALA A 85 -3.14 -9.50 4.12
N LEU A 86 -1.85 -9.80 4.13
CA LEU A 86 -0.78 -8.82 4.23
C LEU A 86 -0.30 -8.46 2.83
N THR A 87 -0.17 -7.16 2.53
CA THR A 87 0.42 -6.70 1.27
C THR A 87 1.50 -5.67 1.54
N VAL A 88 2.53 -5.64 0.69
CA VAL A 88 3.62 -4.66 0.74
C VAL A 88 3.86 -4.14 -0.66
N ASP A 89 3.95 -2.83 -0.83
CA ASP A 89 4.08 -2.20 -2.13
C ASP A 89 5.54 -1.79 -2.45
N ASP A 90 5.79 -1.44 -3.71
CA ASP A 90 6.99 -0.87 -4.32
C ASP A 90 8.14 -1.84 -4.58
N GLY A 91 8.43 -2.78 -3.69
CA GLY A 91 9.53 -3.75 -3.88
C GLY A 91 10.89 -3.28 -3.36
N ARG A 92 10.92 -2.52 -2.26
CA ARG A 92 12.18 -2.05 -1.64
C ARG A 92 12.91 -3.13 -0.88
N HIS A 93 14.24 -3.05 -0.85
CA HIS A 93 15.15 -4.03 -0.24
C HIS A 93 14.93 -4.21 1.27
N ASN A 94 14.59 -3.15 2.00
CA ASN A 94 14.34 -3.24 3.45
C ASN A 94 13.18 -4.17 3.83
N VAL A 95 12.31 -4.51 2.89
CA VAL A 95 11.27 -5.51 3.09
C VAL A 95 11.86 -6.92 3.18
N TYR A 96 12.88 -7.22 2.35
CA TYR A 96 13.62 -8.47 2.41
C TYR A 96 14.45 -8.57 3.70
N ASP A 97 15.18 -7.52 4.06
CA ASP A 97 16.06 -7.54 5.22
C ASP A 97 15.33 -7.54 6.56
N LEU A 98 14.21 -6.80 6.68
CA LEU A 98 13.57 -6.54 7.96
C LEU A 98 12.23 -7.27 8.13
N PHE A 99 11.37 -7.27 7.12
CA PHE A 99 10.02 -7.79 7.27
C PHE A 99 9.91 -9.27 6.90
N PHE A 100 10.61 -9.73 5.88
CA PHE A 100 10.60 -11.15 5.49
C PHE A 100 11.08 -12.09 6.60
N PRO A 101 12.14 -11.78 7.39
CA PRO A 101 12.50 -12.56 8.58
C PRO A 101 11.36 -12.67 9.61
N LEU A 102 10.60 -11.58 9.82
CA LEU A 102 9.43 -11.63 10.70
C LEU A 102 8.32 -12.51 10.13
N LEU A 103 8.05 -12.44 8.82
CA LEU A 103 7.07 -13.32 8.18
C LEU A 103 7.44 -14.79 8.36
N LYS A 104 8.73 -15.14 8.26
CA LYS A 104 9.22 -16.49 8.53
C LYS A 104 9.03 -16.91 9.99
N GLU A 105 9.37 -16.03 10.94
CA GLU A 105 9.21 -16.28 12.39
C GLU A 105 7.75 -16.51 12.79
N PHE A 106 6.83 -15.73 12.20
CA PHE A 106 5.41 -15.81 12.49
C PHE A 106 4.65 -16.82 11.61
N GLU A 107 5.31 -17.39 10.60
CA GLU A 107 4.72 -18.26 9.56
C GLU A 107 3.52 -17.59 8.86
N MET A 108 3.63 -16.28 8.61
CA MET A 108 2.56 -15.48 8.02
C MET A 108 2.79 -15.23 6.53
N PRO A 109 1.81 -15.54 5.66
CA PRO A 109 1.91 -15.21 4.25
C PRO A 109 1.73 -13.70 3.98
N ALA A 110 2.36 -13.22 2.89
CA ALA A 110 2.18 -11.86 2.39
C ALA A 110 2.29 -11.82 0.86
N THR A 111 1.76 -10.75 0.25
CA THR A 111 1.92 -10.47 -1.18
C THR A 111 2.72 -9.19 -1.36
N PHE A 112 3.80 -9.24 -2.16
CA PHE A 112 4.64 -8.08 -2.45
C PHE A 112 4.36 -7.61 -3.87
N PHE A 113 3.87 -6.37 -4.01
CA PHE A 113 3.63 -5.71 -5.29
C PHE A 113 4.86 -4.92 -5.70
N VAL A 114 5.48 -5.31 -6.80
CA VAL A 114 6.78 -4.73 -7.20
C VAL A 114 6.65 -3.89 -8.45
N VAL A 115 7.36 -2.75 -8.47
CA VAL A 115 7.54 -1.89 -9.64
C VAL A 115 8.66 -2.49 -10.49
N SER A 116 8.34 -2.99 -11.68
CA SER A 116 9.27 -3.84 -12.43
C SER A 116 10.53 -3.11 -12.93
N SER A 117 10.45 -1.85 -13.36
CA SER A 117 11.63 -1.06 -13.71
C SER A 117 12.55 -0.79 -12.52
N PHE A 118 11.98 -0.65 -11.34
CA PHE A 118 12.74 -0.46 -10.11
C PHE A 118 13.53 -1.72 -9.73
N ILE A 119 12.90 -2.91 -9.82
CA ILE A 119 13.58 -4.19 -9.60
C ILE A 119 14.68 -4.44 -10.64
N ARG A 120 14.46 -4.04 -11.90
CA ARG A 120 15.44 -4.11 -12.99
C ARG A 120 16.58 -3.10 -12.84
N ARG A 121 16.46 -2.14 -11.92
CA ARG A 121 17.39 -1.00 -11.73
C ARG A 121 17.45 -0.05 -12.94
N ASP A 122 16.36 0.02 -13.72
CA ASP A 122 16.25 0.95 -14.85
C ASP A 122 16.06 2.39 -14.33
N ASP A 123 15.25 2.58 -13.28
CA ASP A 123 15.05 3.86 -12.59
C ASP A 123 14.51 3.65 -11.15
N TRP A 124 14.56 4.69 -10.32
CA TRP A 124 13.90 4.67 -9.01
C TRP A 124 12.40 4.88 -9.15
N VAL A 125 11.67 4.50 -8.12
CA VAL A 125 10.30 4.98 -7.95
C VAL A 125 10.33 6.50 -7.75
N TRP A 126 9.55 7.23 -8.53
CA TRP A 126 9.58 8.70 -8.51
C TRP A 126 9.28 9.31 -7.13
N THR A 127 8.44 8.66 -6.32
CA THR A 127 8.16 9.08 -4.95
C THR A 127 9.42 9.05 -4.08
N ASP A 128 10.32 8.10 -4.31
CA ASP A 128 11.58 8.01 -3.59
C ASP A 128 12.57 9.10 -3.97
N LYS A 129 12.61 9.48 -5.26
CA LYS A 129 13.39 10.65 -5.70
C LYS A 129 12.94 11.91 -4.97
N VAL A 130 11.62 12.09 -4.81
CA VAL A 130 11.06 13.27 -4.10
C VAL A 130 11.37 13.21 -2.60
N LEU A 131 11.23 12.03 -1.96
CA LEU A 131 11.58 11.87 -0.55
C LEU A 131 13.08 12.14 -0.32
N TRP A 132 13.94 11.61 -1.18
CA TRP A 132 15.37 11.85 -1.11
C TRP A 132 15.72 13.34 -1.29
N LEU A 133 15.16 14.02 -2.31
CA LEU A 133 15.33 15.46 -2.49
C LEU A 133 14.89 16.25 -1.26
N SER A 134 13.77 15.86 -0.67
CA SER A 134 13.25 16.45 0.56
C SER A 134 14.23 16.34 1.72
N GLU A 135 14.83 15.16 1.91
CA GLU A 135 15.82 14.92 2.97
C GLU A 135 17.09 15.75 2.75
N GLN A 136 17.63 15.75 1.52
CA GLN A 136 18.80 16.55 1.19
C GLN A 136 18.52 18.06 1.36
N SER A 137 17.34 18.53 0.93
CA SER A 137 16.92 19.92 1.07
C SER A 137 16.80 20.35 2.53
N ARG A 138 16.30 19.48 3.41
CA ARG A 138 16.25 19.74 4.87
C ARG A 138 17.64 19.86 5.46
N ALA A 139 18.54 18.97 5.10
CA ALA A 139 19.93 18.99 5.54
C ALA A 139 20.64 20.30 5.14
N LEU A 140 20.23 20.90 4.02
CA LEU A 140 20.72 22.19 3.53
C LEU A 140 19.90 23.40 4.00
N GLY A 141 18.82 23.18 4.80
CA GLY A 141 17.93 24.27 5.22
C GLY A 141 17.10 24.91 4.10
N ALA A 142 16.98 24.23 2.95
CA ALA A 142 16.45 24.85 1.71
C ALA A 142 14.93 24.74 1.54
N LEU A 143 14.26 23.77 2.15
CA LEU A 143 12.79 23.57 2.02
C LEU A 143 12.12 23.26 3.36
N ALA A 144 11.01 23.94 3.61
CA ALA A 144 10.13 23.62 4.74
C ALA A 144 9.24 22.42 4.44
N PRO A 145 8.83 21.59 5.45
CA PRO A 145 8.04 20.38 5.27
C PRO A 145 6.72 20.55 4.51
N ASP A 146 6.01 21.66 4.73
CA ASP A 146 4.75 22.03 4.07
C ASP A 146 4.90 22.18 2.54
N ARG A 147 6.04 22.66 2.07
CA ARG A 147 6.34 22.76 0.63
C ARG A 147 6.50 21.39 -0.02
N ILE A 148 6.93 20.38 0.73
CA ILE A 148 7.11 19.01 0.24
C ILE A 148 5.76 18.34 -0.01
N ALA A 149 4.81 18.49 0.92
CA ALA A 149 3.45 17.97 0.75
C ALA A 149 2.75 18.61 -0.47
N GLY A 150 2.89 19.93 -0.65
CA GLY A 150 2.41 20.63 -1.82
C GLY A 150 3.07 20.15 -3.13
N PHE A 151 4.36 19.82 -3.07
CA PHE A 151 5.11 19.29 -4.22
C PHE A 151 4.58 17.91 -4.62
N PHE A 152 4.40 16.98 -3.68
CA PHE A 152 3.78 15.69 -3.97
C PHE A 152 2.38 15.82 -4.58
N LYS A 153 1.54 16.71 -4.04
CA LYS A 153 0.20 16.96 -4.58
C LYS A 153 0.24 17.43 -6.03
N THR A 154 1.17 18.33 -6.37
CA THR A 154 1.37 18.78 -7.75
C THR A 154 1.80 17.65 -8.67
N LEU A 155 2.78 16.84 -8.26
CA LEU A 155 3.33 15.75 -9.05
C LEU A 155 2.32 14.62 -9.34
N ASN A 156 1.43 14.34 -8.41
CA ASN A 156 0.39 13.31 -8.57
C ASN A 156 -0.56 13.55 -9.74
N HIS A 157 -0.74 14.81 -10.17
CA HIS A 157 -1.63 15.16 -11.28
C HIS A 157 -0.91 15.33 -12.62
N MET A 158 0.42 15.15 -12.63
CA MET A 158 1.24 15.32 -13.85
C MET A 158 1.36 13.99 -14.60
N ARG A 159 1.46 14.08 -15.93
CA ARG A 159 1.91 12.97 -16.76
C ARG A 159 3.34 12.56 -16.37
N PRO A 160 3.72 11.28 -16.51
CA PRO A 160 5.03 10.77 -16.05
C PRO A 160 6.22 11.57 -16.58
N GLU A 161 6.22 11.94 -17.87
CA GLU A 161 7.32 12.69 -18.48
C GLU A 161 7.46 14.11 -17.88
N ALA A 162 6.33 14.83 -17.78
CA ALA A 162 6.28 16.17 -17.20
C ALA A 162 6.65 16.14 -15.70
N ARG A 163 6.20 15.12 -14.98
CA ARG A 163 6.55 14.88 -13.59
C ARG A 163 8.04 14.67 -13.40
N ASN A 164 8.65 13.78 -14.18
CA ASN A 164 10.08 13.49 -14.10
C ASN A 164 10.91 14.73 -14.44
N ALA A 165 10.56 15.45 -15.51
CA ALA A 165 11.22 16.72 -15.87
C ALA A 165 11.09 17.76 -14.74
N HIS A 166 9.95 17.82 -14.06
CA HIS A 166 9.72 18.75 -12.94
C HIS A 166 10.57 18.38 -11.72
N ILE A 167 10.71 17.09 -11.40
CA ILE A 167 11.59 16.60 -10.33
C ILE A 167 13.05 16.97 -10.64
N GLU A 168 13.53 16.68 -11.85
CA GLU A 168 14.89 16.98 -12.27
C GLU A 168 15.20 18.50 -12.26
N SER A 169 14.29 19.34 -12.80
CA SER A 169 14.45 20.79 -12.77
C SER A 169 14.46 21.36 -11.35
N THR A 170 13.70 20.74 -10.44
CA THR A 170 13.70 21.13 -9.02
C THR A 170 15.02 20.74 -8.36
N ALA A 171 15.54 19.55 -8.64
CA ALA A 171 16.85 19.10 -8.16
C ALA A 171 17.97 20.05 -8.62
N GLN A 172 17.97 20.44 -9.90
CA GLN A 172 18.92 21.40 -10.46
C GLN A 172 18.85 22.77 -9.78
N ARG A 173 17.64 23.32 -9.58
CA ARG A 173 17.45 24.61 -8.88
C ARG A 173 17.93 24.60 -7.43
N LEU A 174 17.84 23.45 -6.77
CA LEU A 174 18.32 23.27 -5.40
C LEU A 174 19.83 22.97 -5.33
N GLY A 175 20.50 22.74 -6.48
CA GLY A 175 21.88 22.28 -6.51
C GLY A 175 22.08 20.88 -5.94
N ILE A 176 21.04 20.03 -5.98
CA ILE A 176 21.02 18.68 -5.41
C ILE A 176 20.87 17.68 -6.58
N PRO A 177 21.96 17.17 -7.16
CA PRO A 177 21.88 16.22 -8.26
C PRO A 177 21.31 14.89 -7.77
N ILE A 178 20.28 14.37 -8.46
CA ILE A 178 19.71 13.04 -8.17
C ILE A 178 20.70 11.97 -8.63
N PRO A 179 21.18 11.07 -7.73
CA PRO A 179 22.09 10.02 -8.15
C PRO A 179 21.40 9.05 -9.11
N LYS A 180 22.16 8.51 -10.06
CA LYS A 180 21.64 7.53 -11.03
C LYS A 180 21.10 6.28 -10.33
N GLU A 181 21.84 5.78 -9.34
CA GLU A 181 21.41 4.65 -8.51
C GLU A 181 20.86 5.14 -7.17
N PRO A 182 19.79 4.52 -6.66
CA PRO A 182 19.25 4.89 -5.36
C PRO A 182 20.25 4.61 -4.24
N PRO A 183 20.38 5.50 -3.24
CA PRO A 183 21.11 5.21 -2.01
C PRO A 183 20.56 3.94 -1.33
N PRO A 184 21.38 3.22 -0.51
CA PRO A 184 21.02 1.92 0.07
C PRO A 184 19.63 1.87 0.71
N LYS A 185 19.22 2.91 1.43
CA LYS A 185 17.87 2.96 2.06
C LYS A 185 16.69 3.07 1.08
N TYR A 186 16.95 3.35 -0.19
CA TYR A 186 15.98 3.40 -1.28
C TYR A 186 16.21 2.28 -2.31
N ALA A 187 17.13 1.34 -2.02
CA ALA A 187 17.46 0.27 -2.95
C ALA A 187 16.27 -0.67 -3.19
N PRO A 188 16.10 -1.17 -4.43
CA PRO A 188 15.13 -2.23 -4.71
C PRO A 188 15.63 -3.59 -4.23
N CYS A 189 14.71 -4.52 -4.02
CA CYS A 189 15.02 -5.93 -4.00
C CYS A 189 15.71 -6.35 -5.32
N SER A 190 16.56 -7.35 -5.24
CA SER A 190 17.06 -8.04 -6.42
C SER A 190 16.10 -9.17 -6.84
N TRP A 191 16.21 -9.64 -8.10
CA TRP A 191 15.47 -10.81 -8.57
C TRP A 191 15.79 -12.07 -7.74
N ASN A 192 17.01 -12.21 -7.22
CA ASN A 192 17.39 -13.36 -6.38
C ASN A 192 16.63 -13.34 -5.05
N GLU A 193 16.54 -12.19 -4.41
CA GLU A 193 15.78 -12.01 -3.17
C GLU A 193 14.29 -12.25 -3.37
N LEU A 194 13.71 -11.71 -4.47
CA LEU A 194 12.31 -11.98 -4.81
C LEU A 194 12.05 -13.47 -5.05
N ARG A 195 12.98 -14.19 -5.73
CA ARG A 195 12.87 -15.65 -5.92
C ARG A 195 12.99 -16.39 -4.59
N GLU A 196 13.92 -16.01 -3.70
CA GLU A 196 14.03 -16.60 -2.37
C GLU A 196 12.74 -16.44 -1.58
N MET A 197 12.18 -15.21 -1.54
CA MET A 197 10.90 -14.95 -0.88
C MET A 197 9.76 -15.78 -1.47
N ALA A 198 9.65 -15.83 -2.80
CA ALA A 198 8.62 -16.62 -3.48
C ALA A 198 8.80 -18.14 -3.29
N ASN A 199 10.03 -18.62 -3.16
CA ASN A 199 10.35 -20.05 -2.93
C ASN A 199 10.10 -20.46 -1.47
N SER A 200 10.02 -19.52 -0.53
CA SER A 200 9.71 -19.83 0.86
C SER A 200 8.29 -20.39 1.07
N GLY A 201 7.41 -20.23 0.09
CA GLY A 201 5.99 -20.57 0.21
C GLY A 201 5.16 -19.56 0.99
N LEU A 202 5.79 -18.53 1.59
CA LEU A 202 5.12 -17.49 2.36
C LEU A 202 4.80 -16.25 1.54
N VAL A 203 5.59 -15.95 0.48
CA VAL A 203 5.47 -14.70 -0.25
C VAL A 203 4.96 -14.93 -1.67
N GLU A 204 3.86 -14.27 -2.01
CA GLU A 204 3.38 -14.10 -3.38
C GLU A 204 3.92 -12.79 -3.95
N ILE A 205 4.31 -12.78 -5.23
CA ILE A 205 4.75 -11.54 -5.90
C ILE A 205 3.66 -11.10 -6.87
N GLY A 206 3.24 -9.84 -6.75
CA GLY A 206 2.28 -9.16 -7.62
C GLY A 206 2.92 -8.00 -8.38
N SER A 207 2.17 -7.41 -9.29
CA SER A 207 2.61 -6.27 -10.12
C SER A 207 2.13 -4.94 -9.54
N HIS A 208 3.03 -3.93 -9.61
CA HIS A 208 2.76 -2.53 -9.28
C HIS A 208 3.14 -1.60 -10.43
N THR A 209 2.86 -2.03 -11.67
CA THR A 209 3.22 -1.37 -12.94
C THR A 209 4.72 -1.43 -13.27
N VAL A 210 5.11 -0.84 -14.41
CA VAL A 210 6.52 -0.70 -14.82
C VAL A 210 7.18 0.47 -14.12
N THR A 211 6.56 1.69 -14.21
CA THR A 211 7.17 2.97 -13.80
C THR A 211 6.42 3.69 -12.68
N HIS A 212 5.48 3.01 -12.04
CA HIS A 212 4.64 3.57 -10.97
C HIS A 212 3.89 4.85 -11.38
N PRO A 213 3.19 4.88 -12.55
CA PRO A 213 2.39 6.04 -12.92
C PRO A 213 1.04 6.04 -12.18
N ILE A 214 0.46 7.22 -12.02
CA ILE A 214 -0.96 7.33 -11.69
C ILE A 214 -1.74 6.97 -12.96
N LEU A 215 -2.46 5.84 -12.97
CA LEU A 215 -3.08 5.34 -14.21
C LEU A 215 -4.10 6.33 -14.82
N ALA A 216 -4.75 7.16 -14.00
CA ALA A 216 -5.62 8.22 -14.50
C ALA A 216 -4.86 9.33 -15.25
N SER A 217 -3.53 9.45 -15.10
CA SER A 217 -2.71 10.48 -15.76
C SER A 217 -2.11 10.05 -17.10
N VAL A 218 -2.30 8.79 -17.49
CA VAL A 218 -1.79 8.22 -18.74
C VAL A 218 -2.94 7.85 -19.68
N THR A 219 -2.63 7.62 -20.95
CA THR A 219 -3.61 7.10 -21.93
C THR A 219 -3.88 5.61 -21.70
N ASP A 220 -4.99 5.10 -22.25
CA ASP A 220 -5.33 3.68 -22.11
C ASP A 220 -4.27 2.77 -22.75
N ALA A 221 -3.64 3.22 -23.86
CA ALA A 221 -2.55 2.49 -24.50
C ALA A 221 -1.31 2.41 -23.60
N GLU A 222 -0.94 3.51 -22.94
CA GLU A 222 0.16 3.54 -21.98
C GLU A 222 -0.19 2.71 -20.73
N ALA A 223 -1.42 2.81 -20.22
CA ALA A 223 -1.88 1.98 -19.11
C ALA A 223 -1.81 0.48 -19.46
N TRP A 224 -2.21 0.11 -20.67
CA TRP A 224 -2.08 -1.26 -21.18
C TRP A 224 -0.63 -1.74 -21.22
N GLN A 225 0.30 -0.90 -21.70
CA GLN A 225 1.72 -1.22 -21.69
C GLN A 225 2.26 -1.39 -20.28
N GLU A 226 1.91 -0.47 -19.35
CA GLU A 226 2.29 -0.57 -17.94
C GLU A 226 1.83 -1.89 -17.29
N LEU A 227 0.62 -2.32 -17.59
CA LEU A 227 0.03 -3.57 -17.07
C LEU A 227 0.69 -4.82 -17.67
N THR A 228 0.76 -4.89 -19.00
CA THR A 228 1.22 -6.10 -19.71
C THR A 228 2.73 -6.27 -19.61
N THR A 229 3.50 -5.19 -19.74
CA THR A 229 4.96 -5.22 -19.67
C THR A 229 5.44 -5.53 -18.25
N SER A 230 4.85 -4.92 -17.22
CA SER A 230 5.23 -5.24 -15.83
C SER A 230 4.99 -6.70 -15.51
N ARG A 231 3.83 -7.24 -15.91
CA ARG A 231 3.53 -8.65 -15.73
C ARG A 231 4.56 -9.55 -16.41
N ALA A 232 4.86 -9.30 -17.69
CA ALA A 232 5.83 -10.08 -18.44
C ALA A 232 7.23 -10.04 -17.81
N GLN A 233 7.72 -8.84 -17.42
CA GLN A 233 9.02 -8.66 -16.79
C GLN A 233 9.11 -9.39 -15.44
N ILE A 234 8.06 -9.33 -14.63
CA ILE A 234 8.04 -10.01 -13.34
C ILE A 234 7.96 -11.52 -13.53
N GLU A 235 7.11 -12.01 -14.45
CA GLU A 235 7.02 -13.44 -14.77
C GLU A 235 8.36 -13.99 -15.29
N GLU A 236 9.05 -13.25 -16.17
CA GLU A 236 10.39 -13.58 -16.65
C GLU A 236 11.41 -13.63 -15.51
N GLY A 237 11.45 -12.57 -14.68
CA GLY A 237 12.39 -12.48 -13.55
C GLY A 237 12.20 -13.55 -12.49
N LEU A 238 10.96 -14.00 -12.27
CA LEU A 238 10.63 -15.02 -11.26
C LEU A 238 10.55 -16.44 -11.79
N GLY A 239 10.33 -16.65 -13.11
CA GLY A 239 9.98 -17.93 -13.68
C GLY A 239 8.59 -18.45 -13.27
N ARG A 240 7.67 -17.56 -12.84
CA ARG A 240 6.34 -17.88 -12.31
C ARG A 240 5.28 -16.90 -12.79
N LYS A 241 4.01 -17.36 -12.83
CA LYS A 241 2.88 -16.51 -13.19
C LYS A 241 2.56 -15.47 -12.11
N VAL A 242 2.26 -14.25 -12.55
CA VAL A 242 1.79 -13.14 -11.71
C VAL A 242 0.28 -12.98 -11.89
N LYS A 243 -0.46 -13.06 -10.78
CA LYS A 243 -1.93 -13.07 -10.80
C LYS A 243 -2.56 -11.81 -10.20
N SER A 244 -1.85 -11.11 -9.34
CA SER A 244 -2.36 -9.95 -8.59
C SER A 244 -1.73 -8.65 -9.05
N PHE A 245 -2.52 -7.59 -9.04
CA PHE A 245 -2.13 -6.22 -9.38
C PHE A 245 -2.45 -5.27 -8.24
N CYS A 246 -1.65 -4.23 -8.06
CA CYS A 246 -1.94 -3.12 -7.16
C CYS A 246 -1.81 -1.80 -7.92
N PHE A 247 -2.83 -0.95 -7.81
CA PHE A 247 -2.79 0.39 -8.40
C PHE A 247 -1.77 1.27 -7.68
N PRO A 248 -0.84 1.94 -8.39
CA PRO A 248 -0.02 3.01 -7.83
C PRO A 248 -0.89 4.11 -7.19
N ASN A 249 -0.61 4.51 -5.95
CA ASN A 249 -1.45 5.30 -5.06
C ASN A 249 -2.82 4.65 -4.80
N GLY A 250 -3.62 4.40 -5.83
CA GLY A 250 -4.86 3.64 -5.79
C GLY A 250 -6.04 4.33 -5.12
N LYS A 251 -6.04 5.66 -5.01
CA LYS A 251 -7.24 6.42 -4.60
C LYS A 251 -8.27 6.43 -5.74
N PRO A 252 -9.56 6.68 -5.48
CA PRO A 252 -10.59 6.75 -6.54
C PRO A 252 -10.30 7.75 -7.67
N SER A 253 -9.48 8.78 -7.42
CA SER A 253 -9.02 9.74 -8.43
C SER A 253 -7.88 9.23 -9.31
N ASP A 254 -7.19 8.17 -8.91
CA ASP A 254 -5.94 7.72 -9.50
C ASP A 254 -6.14 6.65 -10.58
N TYR A 255 -7.36 6.21 -10.77
CA TYR A 255 -7.77 5.26 -11.80
C TYR A 255 -9.17 5.59 -12.33
N ARG A 256 -9.54 4.97 -13.46
CA ARG A 256 -10.86 5.10 -14.09
C ARG A 256 -11.59 3.76 -14.04
N PRO A 257 -12.93 3.71 -14.04
CA PRO A 257 -13.69 2.45 -13.95
C PRO A 257 -13.31 1.41 -15.00
N HIS A 258 -12.97 1.83 -16.22
CA HIS A 258 -12.60 0.90 -17.30
C HIS A 258 -11.20 0.27 -17.10
N HIS A 259 -10.35 0.81 -16.23
CA HIS A 259 -9.05 0.20 -15.91
C HIS A 259 -9.21 -1.19 -15.26
N MET A 260 -10.33 -1.45 -14.54
CA MET A 260 -10.63 -2.80 -14.02
C MET A 260 -10.71 -3.81 -15.17
N ARG A 261 -11.33 -3.42 -16.29
CA ARG A 261 -11.39 -4.26 -17.48
C ARG A 261 -10.03 -4.45 -18.12
N LEU A 262 -9.23 -3.38 -18.26
CA LEU A 262 -7.86 -3.49 -18.78
C LEU A 262 -7.00 -4.44 -17.95
N ILE A 263 -7.09 -4.38 -16.61
CA ILE A 263 -6.37 -5.28 -15.70
C ILE A 263 -6.80 -6.74 -15.91
N LYS A 264 -8.11 -6.99 -16.02
CA LYS A 264 -8.65 -8.31 -16.33
C LYS A 264 -8.16 -8.82 -17.68
N ASP A 265 -8.23 -8.00 -18.73
CA ASP A 265 -7.81 -8.33 -20.10
C ASP A 265 -6.29 -8.55 -20.18
N ALA A 266 -5.49 -7.84 -19.36
CA ALA A 266 -4.06 -8.07 -19.17
C ALA A 266 -3.75 -9.40 -18.44
N GLY A 267 -4.79 -10.11 -17.95
CA GLY A 267 -4.71 -11.47 -17.40
C GLY A 267 -4.39 -11.51 -15.91
N TYR A 268 -4.61 -10.43 -15.16
CA TYR A 268 -4.62 -10.47 -13.69
C TYR A 268 -5.94 -11.04 -13.19
N SER A 269 -5.91 -11.67 -12.02
CA SER A 269 -7.09 -12.25 -11.36
C SER A 269 -7.74 -11.31 -10.34
N CYS A 270 -7.02 -10.30 -9.90
CA CYS A 270 -7.49 -9.31 -8.92
C CYS A 270 -6.67 -8.03 -8.94
N ALA A 271 -7.24 -6.96 -8.38
CA ALA A 271 -6.55 -5.68 -8.19
C ALA A 271 -6.87 -5.03 -6.84
N MET A 272 -5.85 -4.39 -6.26
CA MET A 272 -5.91 -3.71 -4.97
C MET A 272 -5.94 -2.20 -5.17
N VAL A 273 -6.80 -1.52 -4.40
CA VAL A 273 -6.90 -0.06 -4.35
C VAL A 273 -6.62 0.45 -2.93
N THR A 274 -6.39 1.76 -2.79
CA THR A 274 -6.16 2.40 -1.48
C THR A 274 -7.44 3.08 -0.97
N ARG A 275 -8.54 2.34 -1.01
CA ARG A 275 -9.80 2.75 -0.39
C ARG A 275 -9.94 2.00 0.93
N PHE A 276 -10.13 2.72 2.02
CA PHE A 276 -10.38 2.10 3.32
C PHE A 276 -11.66 1.26 3.31
N GLY A 277 -11.57 0.01 3.74
CA GLY A 277 -12.73 -0.89 3.78
C GLY A 277 -12.35 -2.33 4.05
N MET A 278 -13.35 -3.18 4.01
CA MET A 278 -13.25 -4.64 4.06
C MET A 278 -13.87 -5.22 2.80
N ALA A 279 -13.37 -6.35 2.36
CA ALA A 279 -13.95 -7.12 1.27
C ALA A 279 -14.98 -8.12 1.83
N PHE A 280 -16.14 -8.22 1.20
CA PHE A 280 -17.20 -9.16 1.55
C PHE A 280 -17.56 -10.02 0.34
N SER A 281 -18.31 -11.10 0.56
CA SER A 281 -18.88 -11.85 -0.55
C SER A 281 -19.62 -10.90 -1.50
N GLY A 282 -19.32 -10.98 -2.82
CA GLY A 282 -19.84 -10.08 -3.83
C GLY A 282 -19.02 -8.79 -4.06
N SER A 283 -17.93 -8.57 -3.33
CA SER A 283 -16.99 -7.49 -3.65
C SER A 283 -16.33 -7.74 -5.01
N ASP A 284 -16.14 -6.66 -5.80
CA ASP A 284 -15.40 -6.74 -7.05
C ASP A 284 -13.92 -7.06 -6.75
N VAL A 285 -13.45 -8.19 -7.24
CA VAL A 285 -12.06 -8.64 -7.05
C VAL A 285 -11.04 -7.74 -7.75
N TYR A 286 -11.46 -6.89 -8.68
CA TYR A 286 -10.61 -5.92 -9.37
C TYR A 286 -10.59 -4.54 -8.70
N GLU A 287 -11.30 -4.35 -7.57
CA GLU A 287 -11.32 -3.11 -6.79
C GLU A 287 -11.30 -3.39 -5.27
N LEU A 288 -10.43 -4.30 -4.83
CA LEU A 288 -10.37 -4.70 -3.41
C LEU A 288 -9.81 -3.59 -2.53
N PRO A 289 -10.54 -3.20 -1.47
CA PRO A 289 -10.11 -2.14 -0.57
C PRO A 289 -8.97 -2.61 0.34
N ARG A 290 -8.10 -1.67 0.74
CA ARG A 290 -7.00 -1.93 1.67
C ARG A 290 -7.00 -0.97 2.85
N MET A 291 -6.40 -1.41 3.95
CA MET A 291 -6.14 -0.62 5.15
C MET A 291 -4.65 -0.27 5.21
N GLY A 292 -4.32 1.01 5.01
CA GLY A 292 -2.94 1.49 5.05
C GLY A 292 -2.33 1.42 6.45
N VAL A 293 -1.09 0.97 6.54
CA VAL A 293 -0.28 0.95 7.77
C VAL A 293 0.92 1.87 7.57
N SER A 294 1.14 2.78 8.51
CA SER A 294 2.16 3.82 8.44
C SER A 294 2.90 3.99 9.77
N ALA A 295 3.89 4.87 9.81
CA ALA A 295 4.60 5.26 11.03
C ALA A 295 3.66 5.70 12.16
N ALA A 296 2.57 6.37 11.82
CA ALA A 296 1.58 6.86 12.79
C ALA A 296 0.62 5.77 13.31
N THR A 297 0.70 4.54 12.78
CA THR A 297 -0.18 3.43 13.13
C THR A 297 0.33 2.70 14.37
N ASP A 298 0.07 3.26 15.55
CA ASP A 298 0.34 2.55 16.82
C ASP A 298 -0.58 1.32 16.99
N ILE A 299 -0.27 0.46 17.93
CA ILE A 299 -1.01 -0.80 18.16
C ILE A 299 -2.49 -0.57 18.53
N LEU A 300 -2.83 0.56 19.11
CA LEU A 300 -4.22 0.91 19.43
C LEU A 300 -4.99 1.31 18.17
N SER A 301 -4.40 2.16 17.33
CA SER A 301 -4.94 2.52 16.01
C SER A 301 -5.03 1.31 15.09
N PHE A 302 -3.99 0.47 15.05
CA PHE A 302 -3.97 -0.78 14.32
C PHE A 302 -5.13 -1.71 14.73
N SER A 303 -5.30 -1.93 16.04
CA SER A 303 -6.41 -2.73 16.54
C SER A 303 -7.78 -2.11 16.21
N LYS A 304 -7.90 -0.79 16.27
CA LYS A 304 -9.14 -0.07 15.92
C LYS A 304 -9.55 -0.32 14.46
N TYR A 305 -8.58 -0.32 13.53
CA TYR A 305 -8.82 -0.62 12.11
C TYR A 305 -9.24 -2.06 11.91
N LEU A 306 -8.45 -2.99 12.41
CA LEU A 306 -8.67 -4.42 12.20
C LEU A 306 -9.91 -4.97 12.89
N ASP A 307 -10.20 -4.51 14.10
CA ASP A 307 -11.40 -4.93 14.83
C ASP A 307 -12.69 -4.35 14.24
N GLY A 308 -12.60 -3.49 13.22
CA GLY A 308 -13.76 -2.95 12.51
C GLY A 308 -14.40 -1.72 13.17
N VAL A 309 -13.83 -1.20 14.28
CA VAL A 309 -14.36 0.00 14.95
C VAL A 309 -14.36 1.19 14.00
N GLU A 310 -13.26 1.41 13.26
CA GLU A 310 -13.17 2.48 12.27
C GLU A 310 -14.14 2.27 11.11
N TYR A 311 -14.31 1.02 10.65
CA TYR A 311 -15.24 0.66 9.58
C TYR A 311 -16.68 1.04 9.93
N TYR A 312 -17.14 0.69 11.16
CA TYR A 312 -18.48 1.05 11.61
C TYR A 312 -18.64 2.55 11.84
N GLN A 313 -17.63 3.22 12.41
CA GLN A 313 -17.65 4.67 12.56
C GLN A 313 -17.74 5.39 11.21
N HIS A 314 -17.00 4.91 10.21
CA HIS A 314 -17.03 5.44 8.85
C HIS A 314 -18.41 5.28 8.21
N ASN A 315 -18.99 4.08 8.30
CA ASN A 315 -20.31 3.80 7.73
C ASN A 315 -21.43 4.60 8.41
N LEU A 316 -21.38 4.75 9.74
CA LEU A 316 -22.32 5.60 10.48
C LEU A 316 -22.24 7.06 10.01
N ARG A 317 -21.04 7.63 9.92
CA ARG A 317 -20.83 9.00 9.42
C ARG A 317 -21.36 9.17 8.00
N ARG A 318 -21.15 8.19 7.12
CA ARG A 318 -21.66 8.19 5.75
C ARG A 318 -23.17 8.15 5.70
N SER A 319 -23.84 7.37 6.55
CA SER A 319 -25.29 7.29 6.64
C SER A 319 -25.88 8.64 7.11
N PHE A 320 -25.29 9.28 8.11
CA PHE A 320 -25.73 10.60 8.55
C PHE A 320 -25.53 11.71 7.50
N ARG A 321 -24.46 11.61 6.68
CA ARG A 321 -24.19 12.59 5.60
C ARG A 321 -25.08 12.41 4.38
N ARG A 322 -25.54 11.19 4.05
CA ARG A 322 -26.52 10.95 2.99
C ARG A 322 -27.87 11.63 3.28
N ASN A 323 -28.18 11.85 4.55
CA ASN A 323 -29.38 12.59 4.97
C ASN A 323 -29.16 14.11 5.05
N SER A 324 -27.94 14.60 4.92
CA SER A 324 -27.60 16.02 4.77
C SER A 324 -27.04 16.24 3.38
N THR A 325 -27.66 17.08 2.58
CA THR A 325 -27.38 17.40 1.17
C THR A 325 -26.03 18.11 0.93
N ILE A 326 -24.96 17.67 1.57
CA ILE A 326 -23.60 18.20 1.37
C ILE A 326 -22.68 17.03 0.98
N GLU A 327 -22.52 16.84 -0.32
CA GLU A 327 -21.44 16.01 -0.88
C GLU A 327 -20.11 16.74 -0.68
N ASN A 328 -19.29 16.28 0.25
CA ASN A 328 -17.87 16.65 0.29
C ASN A 328 -17.05 15.47 -0.27
N PRO A 329 -16.51 15.55 -1.51
CA PRO A 329 -15.79 14.45 -2.14
C PRO A 329 -14.38 14.22 -1.56
N HIS A 330 -13.90 15.06 -0.64
CA HIS A 330 -12.51 15.07 -0.17
C HIS A 330 -12.24 14.37 1.17
N TYR A 331 -13.19 13.61 1.70
CA TYR A 331 -13.06 12.97 3.02
C TYR A 331 -11.92 11.93 3.13
N TRP A 332 -11.36 11.50 2.00
CA TRP A 332 -10.26 10.52 1.93
C TRP A 332 -8.89 11.14 2.22
N GLU A 333 -8.75 12.44 2.06
CA GLU A 333 -7.49 13.18 2.28
C GLU A 333 -7.19 13.34 3.78
N GLU A 334 -8.21 13.25 4.65
CA GLU A 334 -8.06 13.40 6.11
C GLU A 334 -7.79 12.07 6.84
N ALA A 335 -7.94 10.91 6.22
CA ALA A 335 -7.79 9.60 6.87
C ALA A 335 -6.35 9.07 6.88
N ILE A 336 -5.47 9.63 6.06
CA ILE A 336 -4.03 9.47 6.19
C ILE A 336 -3.54 10.79 6.78
N PRO A 337 -3.09 10.85 8.03
CA PRO A 337 -2.45 12.06 8.51
C PRO A 337 -1.23 12.30 7.62
N VAL A 338 -1.33 13.28 6.73
CA VAL A 338 -0.15 13.96 6.22
C VAL A 338 0.42 14.58 7.50
N VAL A 339 1.46 13.96 8.04
CA VAL A 339 2.15 14.50 9.20
C VAL A 339 2.71 15.84 8.75
N GLU A 340 2.13 16.92 9.30
CA GLU A 340 2.68 18.26 9.26
C GLU A 340 4.11 18.28 9.81
#